data_03c91c493550924c757f3abb0a4bdf47
#
_entry.id   03c91c493550924c757f3abb0a4bdf47
#
_cell.length_a   1.000
_cell.length_b   1.000
_cell.length_c   1.000
_cell.angle_alpha   90.00
_cell.angle_beta   90.00
_cell.angle_gamma   90.00
#
_symmetry.space_group_name_H-M   'P 1'
#
loop_
_entity.id
_entity.type
_entity.pdbx_description
1 polymer ?
#
loop_
_entity_poly.entity_id
_entity_poly.type
_entity_poly.pdbx_seq_one_letter_code
_entity_poly.pdbx_strand_id
1 'polypeptide(L)'
;MEERLRDCGLRPTRQRVALASLIFLQGDRHLSAEDLHEQAVMADVPVSLATVYNTLHQFTEAGMLRIIAVEGSKTYFDTNISDHQHFFLEGENVVFDIPHGERGQPTVANMPDAPEGMEIVNVDIIVRLRRKTQ
;
A
#
# COMPACT_ATOMS: atom_id res chain seq x y z
N MET A 1 -14.55 -6.88 11.41
CA MET A 1 -14.23 -6.21 10.14
C MET A 1 -15.32 -5.32 9.59
N GLU A 2 -16.56 -5.72 9.71
CA GLU A 2 -17.69 -4.88 9.29
C GLU A 2 -17.71 -3.49 9.95
N GLU A 3 -17.51 -3.46 11.26
CA GLU A 3 -17.44 -2.22 12.02
C GLU A 3 -16.31 -1.31 11.56
N ARG A 4 -15.15 -1.89 11.27
CA ARG A 4 -14.00 -1.15 10.78
C ARG A 4 -14.30 -0.49 9.42
N LEU A 5 -15.01 -1.20 8.54
CA LEU A 5 -15.45 -0.64 7.26
C LEU A 5 -16.43 0.53 7.45
N ARG A 6 -17.41 0.36 8.35
CA ARG A 6 -18.37 1.43 8.64
C ARG A 6 -17.69 2.65 9.22
N ASP A 7 -16.73 2.47 10.11
CA ASP A 7 -15.97 3.56 10.72
C ASP A 7 -15.20 4.38 9.67
N CYS A 8 -14.84 3.74 8.56
CA CYS A 8 -14.18 4.40 7.43
C CYS A 8 -15.16 4.92 6.37
N GLY A 9 -16.46 4.85 6.64
CA GLY A 9 -17.49 5.33 5.72
C GLY A 9 -17.85 4.38 4.60
N LEU A 10 -17.48 3.10 4.72
CA LEU A 10 -17.72 2.09 3.70
C LEU A 10 -18.82 1.13 4.13
N ARG A 11 -19.72 0.86 3.20
CA ARG A 11 -20.76 -0.16 3.42
C ARG A 11 -20.12 -1.55 3.45
N PRO A 12 -20.35 -2.37 4.48
CA PRO A 12 -19.79 -3.71 4.57
C PRO A 12 -20.57 -4.69 3.68
N THR A 13 -20.12 -4.84 2.44
CA THR A 13 -20.60 -5.89 1.55
C THR A 13 -19.82 -7.18 1.81
N ARG A 14 -20.33 -8.32 1.36
CA ARG A 14 -19.62 -9.60 1.46
C ARG A 14 -18.22 -9.53 0.88
N GLN A 15 -18.10 -8.96 -0.31
CA GLN A 15 -16.80 -8.86 -0.98
C GLN A 15 -15.84 -7.95 -0.21
N ARG A 16 -16.31 -6.79 0.24
CA ARG A 16 -15.48 -5.86 1.02
C ARG A 16 -15.00 -6.50 2.33
N VAL A 17 -15.89 -7.17 3.04
CA VAL A 17 -15.53 -7.85 4.29
C VAL A 17 -14.51 -8.95 4.04
N ALA A 18 -14.72 -9.78 3.02
CA ALA A 18 -13.81 -10.86 2.67
C ALA A 18 -12.43 -10.34 2.28
N LEU A 19 -12.37 -9.34 1.39
CA LEU A 19 -11.10 -8.76 0.96
C LEU A 19 -10.40 -8.02 2.09
N ALA A 20 -11.13 -7.26 2.89
CA ALA A 20 -10.56 -6.56 4.05
C ALA A 20 -9.97 -7.54 5.06
N SER A 21 -10.63 -8.67 5.28
CA SER A 21 -10.13 -9.72 6.17
C SER A 21 -8.82 -10.32 5.66
N LEU A 22 -8.71 -10.57 4.35
CA LEU A 22 -7.48 -11.05 3.75
C LEU A 22 -6.34 -10.04 3.86
N ILE A 23 -6.64 -8.76 3.78
CA ILE A 23 -5.65 -7.68 3.85
C ILE A 23 -5.19 -7.44 5.28
N PHE A 24 -6.11 -7.24 6.21
CA PHE A 24 -5.83 -6.62 7.51
C PHE A 24 -5.63 -7.59 8.66
N LEU A 25 -6.01 -8.86 8.52
CA LEU A 25 -5.88 -9.81 9.62
C LEU A 25 -4.50 -10.49 9.69
N GLN A 26 -3.58 -10.15 8.81
CA GLN A 26 -2.24 -10.75 8.75
C GLN A 26 -1.14 -9.81 9.22
N GLY A 27 -1.47 -8.75 9.94
CA GLY A 27 -0.53 -7.72 10.36
C GLY A 27 -0.18 -6.75 9.24
N ASP A 28 0.79 -5.88 9.46
CA ASP A 28 1.21 -4.90 8.48
C ASP A 28 1.88 -5.56 7.28
N ARG A 29 1.52 -5.12 6.09
CA ARG A 29 2.02 -5.72 4.85
C ARG A 29 1.91 -4.78 3.65
N HIS A 30 2.73 -5.08 2.66
CA HIS A 30 2.65 -4.50 1.32
C HIS A 30 2.04 -5.54 0.39
N LEU A 31 1.13 -5.13 -0.49
CA LEU A 31 0.52 -6.05 -1.44
C LEU A 31 0.14 -5.35 -2.73
N SER A 32 0.19 -6.10 -3.84
CA SER A 32 -0.36 -5.66 -5.11
C SER A 32 -1.79 -6.20 -5.27
N ALA A 33 -2.52 -5.68 -6.26
CA ALA A 33 -3.85 -6.20 -6.57
C ALA A 33 -3.79 -7.66 -7.01
N GLU A 34 -2.75 -8.02 -7.76
CA GLU A 34 -2.53 -9.39 -8.21
C GLU A 34 -2.31 -10.34 -7.04
N ASP A 35 -1.54 -9.92 -6.04
CA ASP A 35 -1.31 -10.70 -4.82
C ASP A 35 -2.63 -10.95 -4.07
N LEU A 36 -3.44 -9.92 -3.91
CA LEU A 36 -4.72 -10.03 -3.23
C LEU A 36 -5.68 -10.93 -4.01
N HIS A 37 -5.71 -10.78 -5.33
CA HIS A 37 -6.56 -11.63 -6.18
C HIS A 37 -6.17 -13.10 -6.06
N GLU A 38 -4.88 -13.40 -6.07
CA GLU A 38 -4.38 -14.76 -5.87
C GLU A 38 -4.80 -15.34 -4.51
N GLN A 39 -4.68 -14.54 -3.46
CA GLN A 39 -5.12 -14.93 -2.12
C GLN A 39 -6.63 -15.15 -2.06
N ALA A 40 -7.40 -14.32 -2.76
CA ALA A 40 -8.86 -14.48 -2.84
C ALA A 40 -9.25 -15.79 -3.53
N VAL A 41 -8.56 -16.14 -4.62
CA VAL A 41 -8.77 -17.41 -5.32
C VAL A 41 -8.50 -18.58 -4.38
N MET A 42 -7.39 -18.54 -3.65
CA MET A 42 -7.03 -19.60 -2.69
C MET A 42 -8.00 -19.69 -1.51
N ALA A 43 -8.64 -18.60 -1.16
CA ALA A 43 -9.62 -18.55 -0.07
C ALA A 43 -11.07 -18.76 -0.53
N ASP A 44 -11.27 -19.14 -1.80
CA ASP A 44 -12.58 -19.33 -2.42
C ASP A 44 -13.47 -18.07 -2.35
N VAL A 45 -12.85 -16.90 -2.46
CA VAL A 45 -13.57 -15.63 -2.56
C VAL A 45 -13.77 -15.30 -4.05
N PRO A 46 -15.01 -15.35 -4.56
CA PRO A 46 -15.24 -15.14 -6.00
C PRO A 46 -15.24 -13.66 -6.37
N VAL A 47 -14.09 -13.17 -6.78
CA VAL A 47 -13.90 -11.78 -7.22
C VAL A 47 -13.02 -11.74 -8.47
N SER A 48 -13.30 -10.80 -9.36
CA SER A 48 -12.43 -10.53 -10.50
C SER A 48 -11.25 -9.66 -10.08
N LEU A 49 -10.18 -9.66 -10.88
CA LEU A 49 -9.04 -8.77 -10.65
C LEU A 49 -9.47 -7.30 -10.70
N ALA A 50 -10.38 -6.94 -11.61
CA ALA A 50 -10.93 -5.59 -11.70
C ALA A 50 -11.63 -5.17 -10.40
N THR A 51 -12.42 -6.06 -9.80
CA THR A 51 -13.09 -5.79 -8.52
C THR A 51 -12.07 -5.62 -7.40
N VAL A 52 -11.01 -6.42 -7.39
CA VAL A 52 -9.91 -6.29 -6.43
C VAL A 52 -9.26 -4.91 -6.54
N TYR A 53 -8.92 -4.46 -7.76
CA TYR A 53 -8.38 -3.11 -7.98
C TYR A 53 -9.31 -2.03 -7.45
N ASN A 54 -10.58 -2.09 -7.82
CA ASN A 54 -11.57 -1.10 -7.40
C ASN A 54 -11.71 -1.06 -5.87
N THR A 55 -11.72 -2.21 -5.23
CA THR A 55 -11.82 -2.31 -3.77
C THR A 55 -10.60 -1.72 -3.08
N LEU A 56 -9.39 -2.03 -3.57
CA LEU A 56 -8.16 -1.47 -3.03
C LEU A 56 -8.13 0.07 -3.15
N HIS A 57 -8.60 0.61 -4.27
CA HIS A 57 -8.70 2.06 -4.44
C HIS A 57 -9.72 2.67 -3.49
N GLN A 58 -10.87 2.02 -3.29
CA GLN A 58 -11.87 2.47 -2.33
C GLN A 58 -11.32 2.49 -0.90
N PHE A 59 -10.56 1.47 -0.52
CA PHE A 59 -9.93 1.40 0.80
C PHE A 59 -8.86 2.49 0.96
N THR A 60 -8.14 2.80 -0.11
CA THR A 60 -7.15 3.89 -0.11
C THR A 60 -7.82 5.25 0.07
N GLU A 61 -8.89 5.52 -0.68
CA GLU A 61 -9.66 6.75 -0.55
C GLU A 61 -10.28 6.90 0.84
N ALA A 62 -10.65 5.78 1.46
CA ALA A 62 -11.21 5.76 2.81
C ALA A 62 -10.14 5.88 3.92
N GLY A 63 -8.86 5.96 3.56
CA GLY A 63 -7.76 6.09 4.52
C GLY A 63 -7.34 4.79 5.19
N MET A 64 -7.78 3.64 4.70
CA MET A 64 -7.42 2.33 5.25
C MET A 64 -6.09 1.80 4.69
N LEU A 65 -5.72 2.24 3.52
CA LEU A 65 -4.49 1.85 2.81
C LEU A 65 -3.79 3.08 2.28
N ARG A 66 -2.51 2.91 2.00
CA ARG A 66 -1.67 3.91 1.35
C ARG A 66 -1.07 3.31 0.08
N ILE A 67 -1.06 4.06 -1.02
CA ILE A 67 -0.42 3.63 -2.26
C ILE A 67 1.07 3.96 -2.19
N ILE A 68 1.89 2.99 -2.60
CA ILE A 68 3.32 3.19 -2.83
C ILE A 68 3.54 3.12 -4.32
N ALA A 69 3.89 4.25 -4.93
CA ALA A 69 4.16 4.32 -6.35
C ALA A 69 5.62 4.00 -6.62
N VAL A 70 5.87 2.90 -7.33
CA VAL A 70 7.21 2.48 -7.73
C VAL A 70 7.25 2.42 -9.26
N GLU A 71 8.03 3.30 -9.87
CA GLU A 71 8.15 3.40 -11.32
C GLU A 71 8.58 2.08 -11.96
N GLY A 72 7.93 1.72 -13.06
CA GLY A 72 8.25 0.51 -13.83
C GLY A 72 7.85 -0.78 -13.15
N SER A 73 7.02 -0.73 -12.11
CA SER A 73 6.59 -1.87 -11.33
C SER A 73 5.08 -1.84 -11.09
N LYS A 74 4.60 -2.87 -10.41
CA LYS A 74 3.20 -2.94 -9.98
C LYS A 74 2.92 -1.84 -8.96
N THR A 75 1.65 -1.43 -8.87
CA THR A 75 1.19 -0.58 -7.78
C THR A 75 1.11 -1.40 -6.50
N TYR A 76 1.75 -0.91 -5.45
CA TYR A 76 1.71 -1.54 -4.14
C TYR A 76 0.82 -0.74 -3.19
N PHE A 77 0.11 -1.45 -2.34
CA PHE A 77 -0.72 -0.89 -1.29
C PHE A 77 -0.14 -1.28 0.06
N ASP A 78 -0.10 -0.35 0.99
CA ASP A 78 0.46 -0.54 2.31
C ASP A 78 -0.64 -0.44 3.36
N THR A 79 -0.73 -1.44 4.23
CA THR A 79 -1.65 -1.43 5.36
C THR A 79 -1.19 -0.50 6.47
N ASN A 80 0.11 -0.21 6.53
CA ASN A 80 0.66 0.74 7.48
C ASN A 80 0.55 2.15 6.90
N ILE A 81 -0.42 2.91 7.38
CA ILE A 81 -0.67 4.29 6.94
C ILE A 81 0.17 5.33 7.69
N SER A 82 1.06 4.88 8.60
CA SER A 82 1.98 5.78 9.28
C SER A 82 3.04 6.32 8.32
N ASP A 83 3.68 7.41 8.73
CA ASP A 83 4.66 8.09 7.90
C ASP A 83 6.00 7.34 7.93
N HIS A 84 6.28 6.57 6.89
CA HIS A 84 7.52 5.80 6.75
C HIS A 84 7.89 5.67 5.27
N GLN A 85 9.18 5.43 5.02
CA GLN A 85 9.71 5.31 3.68
C GLN A 85 10.08 3.86 3.37
N HIS A 86 10.39 3.55 2.11
CA HIS A 86 10.49 2.17 1.64
C HIS A 86 11.78 1.92 0.88
N PHE A 87 12.25 0.66 0.99
CA PHE A 87 13.19 0.07 0.04
C PHE A 87 12.43 -0.64 -1.07
N PHE A 88 12.96 -0.61 -2.26
CA PHE A 88 12.49 -1.43 -3.38
C PHE A 88 13.66 -2.25 -3.92
N LEU A 89 13.55 -3.58 -3.88
CA LEU A 89 14.58 -4.49 -4.41
C LEU A 89 14.29 -4.77 -5.87
N GLU A 90 15.12 -4.19 -6.75
CA GLU A 90 15.00 -4.38 -8.19
C GLU A 90 15.28 -5.84 -8.56
N GLY A 91 14.63 -6.30 -9.62
CA GLY A 91 14.75 -7.68 -10.10
C GLY A 91 13.81 -8.64 -9.39
N GLU A 92 13.66 -8.54 -8.09
CA GLU A 92 12.74 -9.37 -7.30
C GLU A 92 11.41 -8.69 -7.05
N ASN A 93 11.30 -7.39 -7.32
CA ASN A 93 10.08 -6.60 -7.16
C ASN A 93 9.49 -6.69 -5.75
N VAL A 94 10.35 -6.58 -4.74
CA VAL A 94 9.95 -6.62 -3.34
C VAL A 94 10.03 -5.22 -2.74
N VAL A 95 8.95 -4.81 -2.06
CA VAL A 95 8.88 -3.57 -1.29
C VAL A 95 8.92 -3.91 0.19
N PHE A 96 9.77 -3.23 0.94
CA PHE A 96 9.80 -3.38 2.40
C PHE A 96 10.16 -2.07 3.08
N ASP A 97 9.77 -1.96 4.34
CA ASP A 97 9.92 -0.71 5.09
C ASP A 97 11.39 -0.43 5.42
N ILE A 98 11.76 0.84 5.35
CA ILE A 98 13.05 1.29 5.88
C ILE A 98 12.92 1.31 7.40
N PRO A 99 13.74 0.53 8.14
CA PRO A 99 13.62 0.48 9.58
C PRO A 99 13.97 1.82 10.23
N HIS A 100 13.33 2.11 11.36
CA HIS A 100 13.70 3.23 12.20
C HIS A 100 15.01 2.89 12.90
N GLY A 101 16.12 3.39 12.36
CA GLY A 101 17.43 3.26 12.97
C GLY A 101 17.81 4.52 13.72
N GLU A 102 19.06 4.61 14.18
CA GLU A 102 19.60 5.79 14.87
C GLU A 102 19.52 7.05 14.02
N ARG A 103 19.56 6.88 12.67
CA ARG A 103 19.45 7.99 11.72
C ARG A 103 18.01 8.39 11.42
N GLY A 104 17.02 7.59 11.86
CA GLY A 104 15.62 7.78 11.53
C GLY A 104 15.32 7.47 10.05
N GLN A 105 14.20 7.96 9.57
CA GLN A 105 13.77 7.81 8.18
C GLN A 105 14.50 8.81 7.27
N PRO A 106 14.74 8.48 6.00
CA PRO A 106 15.27 9.44 5.05
C PRO A 106 14.30 10.62 4.89
N THR A 107 14.84 11.81 4.77
CA THR A 107 14.07 13.04 4.60
C THR A 107 14.61 13.87 3.44
N VAL A 108 13.77 14.79 2.95
CA VAL A 108 14.16 15.75 1.92
C VAL A 108 14.54 17.06 2.61
N ALA A 109 15.80 17.48 2.45
CA ALA A 109 16.30 18.70 3.07
C ALA A 109 15.75 19.98 2.42
N ASN A 110 15.55 19.94 1.11
CA ASN A 110 15.13 21.11 0.33
C ASN A 110 13.75 20.86 -0.29
N MET A 111 12.73 20.95 0.56
CA MET A 111 11.34 20.79 0.07
C MET A 111 10.95 21.98 -0.81
N PRO A 112 10.42 21.72 -2.01
CA PRO A 112 9.91 22.79 -2.84
C PRO A 112 8.61 23.36 -2.27
N ASP A 113 8.32 24.60 -2.62
CA ASP A 113 7.01 25.16 -2.33
C ASP A 113 5.97 24.54 -3.28
N ALA A 114 4.77 24.34 -2.78
CA ALA A 114 3.68 23.90 -3.64
C ALA A 114 3.34 25.00 -4.66
N PRO A 115 2.99 24.64 -5.91
CA PRO A 115 2.49 25.61 -6.87
C PRO A 115 1.24 26.34 -6.33
N GLU A 116 0.98 27.55 -6.86
CA GLU A 116 -0.19 28.33 -6.44
C GLU A 116 -1.48 27.52 -6.61
N GLY A 117 -2.32 27.55 -5.59
CA GLY A 117 -3.58 26.80 -5.57
C GLY A 117 -3.45 25.32 -5.27
N MET A 118 -2.25 24.85 -4.92
CA MET A 118 -1.96 23.46 -4.61
C MET A 118 -1.31 23.32 -3.25
N GLU A 119 -1.40 22.12 -2.66
CA GLU A 119 -0.73 21.79 -1.42
C GLU A 119 -0.01 20.46 -1.54
N ILE A 120 1.07 20.31 -0.82
CA ILE A 120 1.81 19.03 -0.77
C ILE A 120 1.05 18.12 0.19
N VAL A 121 0.53 17.01 -0.33
CA VAL A 121 -0.24 16.05 0.46
C VAL A 121 0.69 15.04 1.14
N ASN A 122 1.75 14.63 0.44
CA ASN A 122 2.67 13.62 0.93
C ASN A 122 3.97 13.64 0.13
N VAL A 123 5.02 13.09 0.73
CA VAL A 123 6.32 12.88 0.08
C VAL A 123 6.70 11.42 0.30
N ASP A 124 6.86 10.70 -0.80
CA ASP A 124 7.30 9.31 -0.75
C ASP A 124 8.74 9.20 -1.22
N ILE A 125 9.59 8.55 -0.42
CA ILE A 125 10.98 8.28 -0.76
C ILE A 125 11.12 6.78 -0.96
N ILE A 126 11.56 6.41 -2.15
CA ILE A 126 11.83 5.02 -2.50
C ILE A 126 13.33 4.88 -2.71
N VAL A 127 13.97 4.10 -1.87
CA VAL A 127 15.38 3.78 -2.01
C VAL A 127 15.50 2.47 -2.78
N ARG A 128 16.03 2.54 -3.98
CA ARG A 128 16.15 1.37 -4.86
C ARG A 128 17.41 0.58 -4.55
N LEU A 129 17.21 -0.70 -4.36
CA LEU A 129 18.29 -1.64 -4.07
C LEU A 129 18.44 -2.63 -5.22
N ARG A 130 19.63 -3.18 -5.34
CA ARG A 130 19.89 -4.38 -6.14
C ARG A 130 20.87 -5.24 -5.37
N ARG A 131 20.80 -6.54 -5.58
CA ARG A 131 21.76 -7.42 -4.93
C ARG A 131 23.17 -7.14 -5.46
N LYS A 132 24.14 -7.14 -4.56
CA LYS A 132 25.54 -6.99 -4.95
C LYS A 132 25.95 -8.19 -5.77
N THR A 133 26.73 -7.94 -6.81
CA THR A 133 27.40 -9.01 -7.56
C THR A 133 28.63 -9.45 -6.77
N GLN A 134 28.89 -10.76 -6.79
CA GLN A 134 30.07 -11.33 -6.13
C GLN A 134 31.27 -11.32 -7.06
#